data_9bb47a77ec379019003519159ac7ee12
#
_entry.id   9bb47a77ec379019003519159ac7ee12
#
_cell.length_a   1.000
_cell.length_b   1.000
_cell.length_c   1.000
_cell.angle_alpha   90.00
_cell.angle_beta   90.00
_cell.angle_gamma   90.00
#
_symmetry.space_group_name_H-M   'P 1'
#
loop_
_entity.id
_entity.type
_entity.pdbx_description
1 polymer ?
#
loop_
_entity_poly.entity_id
_entity_poly.type
_entity_poly.pdbx_seq_one_letter_code
_entity_poly.pdbx_strand_id
1 'polypeptide(L)'
;MVVTNSDPSDFTPLEDFFDVILTDVPCSGEGMFRKDPVAISEWSPENVEICRQRQRRIIADIWPCLKPGGILIYSTCTYNTKENEENIRWIRDEFGAEVLPLDVAEEWNITGNLLQGESFSVYRFLPHKTQGEGFFLAVLRKPGMSVRNSGDKQLISLAIAPETPGLRAEKSREKGRKVQGKGKQTPGLSKEQLAILQKWIFTADKYEFIQKGGNVSAFPKCYLPELSALQSALRIVQAGLEIAGQKGKDWVPCHALAVSGILVSDAFP
;
A
#
# COMPACT_ATOMS: atom_id res chain seq x y z
N MET A 1 2.70 -8.95 -5.16
CA MET A 1 1.92 -7.68 -5.16
C MET A 1 0.45 -7.99 -5.39
N VAL A 2 -0.46 -7.25 -4.73
CA VAL A 2 -1.89 -7.28 -5.00
C VAL A 2 -2.30 -5.86 -5.38
N VAL A 3 -3.10 -5.71 -6.44
CA VAL A 3 -3.64 -4.43 -6.90
C VAL A 3 -5.15 -4.47 -6.73
N THR A 4 -5.71 -3.44 -6.12
CA THR A 4 -7.16 -3.30 -5.88
C THR A 4 -7.69 -2.03 -6.52
N ASN A 5 -9.00 -1.99 -6.73
CA ASN A 5 -9.73 -0.79 -7.09
C ASN A 5 -10.96 -0.70 -6.17
N SER A 6 -10.74 -0.12 -4.99
CA SER A 6 -11.69 -0.08 -3.88
C SER A 6 -11.69 1.29 -3.23
N ASP A 7 -12.80 1.70 -2.63
CA ASP A 7 -12.84 2.89 -1.77
C ASP A 7 -12.11 2.58 -0.44
N PRO A 8 -11.49 3.55 0.24
CA PRO A 8 -10.88 3.34 1.55
C PRO A 8 -11.81 2.68 2.58
N SER A 9 -13.11 2.97 2.54
CA SER A 9 -14.10 2.34 3.42
C SER A 9 -14.27 0.83 3.20
N ASP A 10 -13.92 0.32 2.02
CA ASP A 10 -13.98 -1.14 1.73
C ASP A 10 -12.93 -1.91 2.54
N PHE A 11 -11.91 -1.23 3.06
CA PHE A 11 -10.86 -1.84 3.87
C PHE A 11 -11.29 -2.12 5.32
N THR A 12 -12.40 -1.58 5.78
CA THR A 12 -12.89 -1.73 7.16
C THR A 12 -12.86 -3.17 7.71
N PRO A 13 -13.15 -4.24 6.91
CA PRO A 13 -13.05 -5.61 7.40
C PRO A 13 -11.63 -6.12 7.67
N LEU A 14 -10.60 -5.37 7.29
CA LEU A 14 -9.19 -5.71 7.42
C LEU A 14 -8.58 -5.08 8.68
N GLU A 15 -9.24 -5.19 9.82
CA GLU A 15 -8.78 -4.63 11.09
C GLU A 15 -7.42 -5.24 11.50
N ASP A 16 -6.49 -4.38 11.95
CA ASP A 16 -5.13 -4.73 12.38
C ASP A 16 -4.35 -5.62 11.38
N PHE A 17 -4.54 -5.37 10.10
CA PHE A 17 -4.01 -6.21 9.03
C PHE A 17 -2.64 -5.75 8.52
N PHE A 18 -2.40 -4.43 8.40
CA PHE A 18 -1.20 -3.88 7.79
C PHE A 18 -0.17 -3.45 8.82
N ASP A 19 1.09 -3.75 8.58
CA ASP A 19 2.23 -3.27 9.39
C ASP A 19 2.59 -1.83 9.05
N VAL A 20 2.46 -1.47 7.76
CA VAL A 20 2.74 -0.13 7.23
C VAL A 20 1.65 0.25 6.24
N ILE A 21 1.13 1.47 6.36
CA ILE A 21 0.25 2.09 5.38
C ILE A 21 0.92 3.36 4.88
N LEU A 22 1.11 3.47 3.56
CA LEU A 22 1.53 4.69 2.90
C LEU A 22 0.32 5.28 2.18
N THR A 23 0.05 6.56 2.44
CA THR A 23 -1.00 7.32 1.77
C THR A 23 -0.40 8.45 0.96
N ASP A 24 -0.74 8.49 -0.33
CA ASP A 24 -0.61 9.68 -1.16
C ASP A 24 -2.02 10.22 -1.38
N VAL A 25 -2.46 11.06 -0.43
CA VAL A 25 -3.86 11.48 -0.37
C VAL A 25 -4.17 12.54 -1.42
N PRO A 26 -5.38 12.53 -2.03
CA PRO A 26 -5.79 13.58 -2.94
C PRO A 26 -5.76 14.94 -2.24
N CYS A 27 -5.12 15.92 -2.87
CA CYS A 27 -4.91 17.25 -2.29
C CYS A 27 -5.23 18.37 -3.28
N SER A 28 -5.15 19.63 -2.84
CA SER A 28 -5.40 20.80 -3.69
C SER A 28 -4.37 21.02 -4.80
N GLY A 29 -3.26 20.27 -4.79
CA GLY A 29 -2.35 20.16 -5.92
C GLY A 29 -1.42 21.36 -6.14
N GLU A 30 -1.11 22.14 -5.11
CA GLU A 30 -0.22 23.32 -5.23
C GLU A 30 1.16 22.96 -5.80
N GLY A 31 1.67 21.76 -5.53
CA GLY A 31 2.91 21.25 -6.10
C GLY A 31 2.89 21.04 -7.62
N MET A 32 1.70 20.98 -8.22
CA MET A 32 1.53 20.84 -9.66
C MET A 32 1.53 22.15 -10.43
N PHE A 33 1.48 23.32 -9.76
CA PHE A 33 1.37 24.64 -10.40
C PHE A 33 2.46 24.93 -11.45
N ARG A 34 3.64 24.36 -11.28
CA ARG A 34 4.73 24.51 -12.26
C ARG A 34 4.55 23.68 -13.53
N LYS A 35 3.80 22.56 -13.43
CA LYS A 35 3.62 21.60 -14.52
C LYS A 35 2.30 21.76 -15.25
N ASP A 36 1.27 22.11 -14.51
CA ASP A 36 -0.10 22.13 -15.01
C ASP A 36 -0.80 23.45 -14.69
N PRO A 37 -0.96 24.35 -15.69
CA PRO A 37 -1.70 25.60 -15.50
C PRO A 37 -3.17 25.37 -15.08
N VAL A 38 -3.76 24.22 -15.39
CA VAL A 38 -5.15 23.89 -14.98
C VAL A 38 -5.22 23.78 -13.46
N ALA A 39 -4.20 23.22 -12.81
CA ALA A 39 -4.14 23.12 -11.36
C ALA A 39 -4.23 24.49 -10.66
N ILE A 40 -3.70 25.55 -11.28
CA ILE A 40 -3.80 26.92 -10.75
C ILE A 40 -5.25 27.42 -10.84
N SER A 41 -5.93 27.15 -11.97
CA SER A 41 -7.32 27.61 -12.19
C SER A 41 -8.35 26.86 -11.35
N GLU A 42 -8.05 25.61 -10.96
CA GLU A 42 -8.92 24.77 -10.11
C GLU A 42 -8.69 25.00 -8.62
N TRP A 43 -7.57 25.63 -8.25
CA TRP A 43 -7.26 25.88 -6.86
C TRP A 43 -8.13 27.01 -6.27
N SER A 44 -8.67 26.78 -5.09
CA SER A 44 -9.34 27.79 -4.27
C SER A 44 -9.25 27.43 -2.78
N PRO A 45 -9.45 28.38 -1.87
CA PRO A 45 -9.53 28.10 -0.43
C PRO A 45 -10.62 27.07 -0.07
N GLU A 46 -11.72 27.07 -0.83
CA GLU A 46 -12.84 26.12 -0.68
C GLU A 46 -12.41 24.73 -1.09
N ASN A 47 -11.67 24.59 -2.20
CA ASN A 47 -11.14 23.32 -2.66
C ASN A 47 -10.11 22.73 -1.67
N VAL A 48 -9.27 23.58 -1.06
CA VAL A 48 -8.36 23.18 0.03
C VAL A 48 -9.15 22.55 1.18
N GLU A 49 -10.27 23.16 1.58
CA GLU A 49 -11.10 22.64 2.68
C GLU A 49 -11.77 21.31 2.32
N ILE A 50 -12.27 21.17 1.08
CA ILE A 50 -12.86 19.93 0.56
C ILE A 50 -11.81 18.82 0.54
N CYS A 51 -10.59 19.11 0.08
CA CYS A 51 -9.48 18.16 0.08
C CYS A 51 -9.11 17.74 1.51
N ARG A 52 -9.00 18.71 2.44
CA ARG A 52 -8.71 18.44 3.85
C ARG A 52 -9.72 17.47 4.47
N GLN A 53 -11.02 17.68 4.25
CA GLN A 53 -12.08 16.81 4.77
C GLN A 53 -12.01 15.42 4.14
N ARG A 54 -11.76 15.33 2.84
CA ARG A 54 -11.58 14.05 2.14
C ARG A 54 -10.40 13.27 2.68
N GLN A 55 -9.27 13.93 2.92
CA GLN A 55 -8.07 13.33 3.50
C GLN A 55 -8.36 12.75 4.88
N ARG A 56 -9.06 13.51 5.74
CA ARG A 56 -9.46 13.03 7.07
C ARG A 56 -10.38 11.81 7.00
N ARG A 57 -11.34 11.80 6.07
CA ARG A 57 -12.19 10.63 5.84
C ARG A 57 -11.35 9.40 5.44
N ILE A 58 -10.46 9.56 4.46
CA ILE A 58 -9.58 8.47 4.02
C ILE A 58 -8.77 7.90 5.20
N ILE A 59 -8.15 8.77 5.98
CA ILE A 59 -7.36 8.33 7.14
C ILE A 59 -8.24 7.63 8.17
N ALA A 60 -9.42 8.17 8.49
CA ALA A 60 -10.35 7.54 9.44
C ALA A 60 -10.78 6.15 9.00
N ASP A 61 -11.05 5.95 7.68
CA ASP A 61 -11.47 4.68 7.11
C ASP A 61 -10.36 3.61 7.18
N ILE A 62 -9.09 4.01 6.95
CA ILE A 62 -7.97 3.05 6.89
C ILE A 62 -7.22 2.88 8.22
N TRP A 63 -7.40 3.79 9.18
CA TRP A 63 -6.69 3.73 10.46
C TRP A 63 -6.93 2.43 11.24
N PRO A 64 -8.17 1.88 11.30
CA PRO A 64 -8.41 0.59 11.94
C PRO A 64 -7.61 -0.56 11.32
N CYS A 65 -7.29 -0.47 10.02
CA CYS A 65 -6.56 -1.51 9.29
C CYS A 65 -5.07 -1.58 9.64
N LEU A 66 -4.52 -0.52 10.23
CA LEU A 66 -3.14 -0.49 10.69
C LEU A 66 -3.02 -1.24 12.02
N LYS A 67 -2.04 -2.12 12.15
CA LYS A 67 -1.76 -2.85 13.40
C LYS A 67 -1.37 -1.90 14.55
N PRO A 68 -1.65 -2.26 15.81
CA PRO A 68 -1.04 -1.58 16.95
C PRO A 68 0.49 -1.56 16.82
N GLY A 69 1.10 -0.38 16.98
CA GLY A 69 2.53 -0.16 16.73
C GLY A 69 2.92 -0.01 15.25
N GLY A 70 1.98 -0.20 14.32
CA GLY A 70 2.19 -0.03 12.88
C GLY A 70 2.44 1.42 12.48
N ILE A 71 2.95 1.62 11.27
CA ILE A 71 3.41 2.91 10.75
C ILE A 71 2.46 3.43 9.66
N LEU A 72 1.99 4.65 9.84
CA LEU A 72 1.35 5.44 8.78
C LEU A 72 2.36 6.43 8.21
N ILE A 73 2.54 6.39 6.89
CA ILE A 73 3.28 7.41 6.14
C ILE A 73 2.24 8.25 5.40
N TYR A 74 2.11 9.51 5.81
CA TYR A 74 1.17 10.45 5.21
C TYR A 74 1.91 11.36 4.23
N SER A 75 1.42 11.48 3.01
CA SER A 75 2.00 12.38 2.01
C SER A 75 0.96 13.13 1.19
N THR A 76 1.36 14.31 0.72
CA THR A 76 0.62 15.16 -0.23
C THR A 76 1.58 15.84 -1.19
N CYS A 77 1.07 16.38 -2.29
CA CYS A 77 1.80 17.28 -3.19
C CYS A 77 1.38 18.75 -3.02
N THR A 78 0.93 19.17 -1.83
CA THR A 78 0.52 20.55 -1.57
C THR A 78 1.41 21.25 -0.53
N TYR A 79 1.31 22.59 -0.43
CA TYR A 79 2.16 23.39 0.47
C TYR A 79 1.41 23.97 1.66
N ASN A 80 0.07 24.06 1.63
CA ASN A 80 -0.68 24.69 2.70
C ASN A 80 -0.65 23.86 4.00
N THR A 81 -0.73 24.53 5.14
CA THR A 81 -0.71 23.87 6.45
C THR A 81 -2.02 23.15 6.78
N LYS A 82 -3.14 23.55 6.16
CA LYS A 82 -4.46 22.96 6.44
C LYS A 82 -4.54 21.50 6.04
N GLU A 83 -3.99 21.16 4.87
CA GLU A 83 -3.96 19.80 4.36
C GLU A 83 -2.77 19.00 4.93
N ASN A 84 -1.74 19.67 5.40
CA ASN A 84 -0.51 19.08 5.89
C ASN A 84 -0.49 19.02 7.42
N GLU A 85 0.15 19.97 8.10
CA GLU A 85 0.37 19.91 9.55
C GLU A 85 -0.91 19.88 10.37
N GLU A 86 -1.99 20.57 9.95
CA GLU A 86 -3.26 20.50 10.68
C GLU A 86 -3.90 19.11 10.59
N ASN A 87 -3.68 18.37 9.51
CA ASN A 87 -4.10 16.99 9.42
C ASN A 87 -3.23 16.07 10.27
N ILE A 88 -1.90 16.29 10.30
CA ILE A 88 -1.02 15.53 11.21
C ILE A 88 -1.40 15.76 12.67
N ARG A 89 -1.65 17.03 13.05
CA ARG A 89 -2.16 17.36 14.38
C ARG A 89 -3.47 16.64 14.68
N TRP A 90 -4.42 16.66 13.75
CA TRP A 90 -5.70 15.97 13.90
C TRP A 90 -5.52 14.45 14.04
N ILE A 91 -4.65 13.81 13.24
CA ILE A 91 -4.36 12.36 13.36
C ILE A 91 -3.75 12.05 14.74
N ARG A 92 -2.81 12.89 15.22
CA ARG A 92 -2.22 12.76 16.54
C ARG A 92 -3.27 12.85 17.64
N ASP A 93 -4.11 13.86 17.58
CA ASP A 93 -5.06 14.20 18.65
C ASP A 93 -6.28 13.26 18.66
N GLU A 94 -6.79 12.86 17.47
CA GLU A 94 -7.96 11.99 17.32
C GLU A 94 -7.66 10.52 17.62
N PHE A 95 -6.52 10.04 17.13
CA PHE A 95 -6.15 8.62 17.23
C PHE A 95 -5.04 8.34 18.24
N GLY A 96 -4.53 9.36 18.91
CA GLY A 96 -3.40 9.22 19.84
C GLY A 96 -2.09 8.82 19.15
N ALA A 97 -1.94 9.10 17.85
CA ALA A 97 -0.77 8.70 17.09
C ALA A 97 0.49 9.42 17.57
N GLU A 98 1.62 8.70 17.59
CA GLU A 98 2.94 9.27 17.83
C GLU A 98 3.54 9.76 16.51
N VAL A 99 3.90 11.04 16.39
CA VAL A 99 4.63 11.55 15.22
C VAL A 99 6.11 11.24 15.39
N LEU A 100 6.67 10.49 14.42
CA LEU A 100 8.05 10.02 14.49
C LEU A 100 9.01 10.97 13.79
N PRO A 101 10.12 11.35 14.42
CA PRO A 101 11.20 12.04 13.75
C PRO A 101 11.99 11.07 12.87
N LEU A 102 12.39 11.55 11.67
CA LEU A 102 13.35 10.89 10.81
C LEU A 102 14.67 11.64 10.87
N ASP A 103 15.77 10.90 10.85
CA ASP A 103 17.09 11.47 10.67
C ASP A 103 17.28 11.80 9.18
N VAL A 104 17.35 13.08 8.87
CA VAL A 104 17.51 13.59 7.50
C VAL A 104 18.75 14.49 7.44
N ALA A 105 19.54 14.33 6.39
CA ALA A 105 20.75 15.10 6.22
C ALA A 105 20.43 16.59 5.96
N GLU A 106 21.17 17.50 6.62
CA GLU A 106 20.94 18.95 6.50
C GLU A 106 21.12 19.46 5.06
N GLU A 107 22.03 18.85 4.31
CA GLU A 107 22.31 19.19 2.91
C GLU A 107 21.11 18.93 1.98
N TRP A 108 20.13 18.17 2.39
CA TRP A 108 18.88 17.96 1.62
C TRP A 108 17.97 19.18 1.67
N ASN A 109 18.24 20.17 2.53
CA ASN A 109 17.48 21.41 2.66
C ASN A 109 15.96 21.21 2.85
N ILE A 110 15.57 20.14 3.53
CA ILE A 110 14.17 19.82 3.83
C ILE A 110 13.66 20.81 4.89
N THR A 111 12.52 21.41 4.61
CA THR A 111 11.88 22.36 5.54
C THR A 111 11.01 21.59 6.54
N GLY A 112 11.10 21.95 7.82
CA GLY A 112 10.27 21.35 8.88
C GLY A 112 8.85 21.94 8.96
N ASN A 113 8.29 21.86 10.17
CA ASN A 113 6.95 22.30 10.50
C ASN A 113 6.76 23.83 10.33
N LEU A 114 5.67 24.22 9.67
CA LEU A 114 5.30 25.62 9.48
C LEU A 114 4.05 26.03 10.30
N LEU A 115 3.42 25.10 11.01
CA LEU A 115 2.25 25.40 11.83
C LEU A 115 2.68 26.04 13.14
N GLN A 116 2.25 27.25 13.38
CA GLN A 116 2.58 28.00 14.59
C GLN A 116 2.09 27.25 15.86
N GLY A 117 2.98 27.20 16.86
CA GLY A 117 2.67 26.56 18.17
C GLY A 117 2.84 25.04 18.18
N GLU A 118 3.25 24.41 17.06
CA GLU A 118 3.50 22.98 16.99
C GLU A 118 4.97 22.70 16.66
N SER A 119 5.52 21.64 17.28
CA SER A 119 6.94 21.28 17.13
C SER A 119 7.17 19.85 16.63
N PHE A 120 6.10 19.10 16.30
CA PHE A 120 6.26 17.74 15.78
C PHE A 120 6.94 17.73 14.39
N SER A 121 7.63 16.64 14.09
CA SER A 121 8.44 16.49 12.88
C SER A 121 7.59 16.26 11.65
N VAL A 122 7.81 17.07 10.61
CA VAL A 122 7.29 16.89 9.26
C VAL A 122 8.36 17.28 8.25
N TYR A 123 8.21 16.86 7.00
CA TYR A 123 9.22 17.00 5.95
C TYR A 123 8.59 17.61 4.71
N ARG A 124 9.03 18.83 4.38
CA ARG A 124 8.57 19.62 3.24
C ARG A 124 9.66 19.73 2.21
N PHE A 125 9.38 19.22 1.04
CA PHE A 125 10.23 19.35 -0.14
C PHE A 125 9.73 20.54 -0.95
N LEU A 126 10.39 21.67 -0.81
CA LEU A 126 9.99 22.92 -1.47
C LEU A 126 10.86 23.11 -2.72
N PRO A 127 10.28 23.33 -3.92
CA PRO A 127 11.03 23.36 -5.19
C PRO A 127 12.14 24.40 -5.29
N HIS A 128 12.12 25.44 -4.45
CA HIS A 128 13.19 26.44 -4.38
C HIS A 128 14.34 26.04 -3.45
N LYS A 129 14.22 24.94 -2.72
CA LYS A 129 15.25 24.43 -1.79
C LYS A 129 15.72 23.03 -2.16
N THR A 130 14.83 22.20 -2.70
CA THR A 130 15.12 20.81 -3.05
C THR A 130 14.96 20.60 -4.55
N GLN A 131 15.74 19.70 -5.14
CA GLN A 131 15.52 19.30 -6.53
C GLN A 131 14.28 18.41 -6.62
N GLY A 132 13.30 18.78 -7.43
CA GLY A 132 12.08 18.01 -7.64
C GLY A 132 10.82 18.86 -7.56
N GLU A 133 9.70 18.18 -7.43
CA GLU A 133 8.38 18.77 -7.25
C GLU A 133 8.08 19.02 -5.77
N GLY A 134 7.00 19.77 -5.50
CA GLY A 134 6.52 19.96 -4.14
C GLY A 134 5.98 18.69 -3.53
N PHE A 135 6.41 18.39 -2.31
CA PHE A 135 5.99 17.20 -1.59
C PHE A 135 5.98 17.45 -0.08
N PHE A 136 5.07 16.82 0.60
CA PHE A 136 4.99 16.79 2.07
C PHE A 136 4.96 15.36 2.56
N LEU A 137 5.67 15.10 3.65
CA LEU A 137 5.74 13.80 4.29
C LEU A 137 5.67 13.95 5.82
N ALA A 138 4.93 13.04 6.46
CA ALA A 138 4.98 12.80 7.89
C ALA A 138 4.89 11.30 8.18
N VAL A 139 5.55 10.86 9.24
CA VAL A 139 5.55 9.46 9.69
C VAL A 139 4.93 9.39 11.07
N LEU A 140 3.92 8.55 11.22
CA LEU A 140 3.19 8.38 12.47
C LEU A 140 3.14 6.91 12.87
N ARG A 141 3.10 6.65 14.17
CA ARG A 141 2.93 5.31 14.73
C ARG A 141 1.56 5.20 15.40
N LYS A 142 0.82 4.13 15.09
CA LYS A 142 -0.41 3.79 15.82
C LYS A 142 -0.04 3.37 17.24
N PRO A 143 -0.74 3.84 18.30
CA PRO A 143 -0.49 3.36 19.65
C PRO A 143 -0.58 1.84 19.71
N GLY A 144 0.44 1.21 20.32
CA GLY A 144 0.47 -0.21 20.59
C GLY A 144 0.38 -0.46 22.08
N MET A 145 0.05 -1.68 22.50
CA MET A 145 0.24 -2.06 23.90
C MET A 145 1.73 -1.90 24.22
N SER A 146 2.03 -1.13 25.25
CA SER A 146 3.37 -0.78 25.71
C SER A 146 4.30 -2.01 25.73
N VAL A 147 5.16 -2.15 24.74
CA VAL A 147 6.36 -2.97 24.87
C VAL A 147 7.27 -2.19 25.82
N ARG A 148 7.46 -2.75 27.03
CA ARG A 148 8.30 -2.18 28.07
C ARG A 148 9.66 -1.82 27.49
N ASN A 149 10.09 -0.58 27.75
CA ASN A 149 11.42 -0.05 27.49
C ASN A 149 12.52 -1.09 27.76
N SER A 150 13.13 -1.62 26.72
CA SER A 150 14.51 -2.00 26.73
C SER A 150 15.19 -1.08 25.70
N GLY A 151 16.08 -0.23 26.20
CA GLY A 151 16.72 0.81 25.42
C GLY A 151 17.44 0.23 24.22
N ASP A 152 16.94 0.57 23.05
CA ASP A 152 17.69 0.47 21.81
C ASP A 152 17.28 1.62 20.90
N LYS A 153 18.15 2.62 20.90
CA LYS A 153 18.31 3.55 19.80
C LYS A 153 18.95 2.75 18.66
N GLN A 154 18.17 2.01 17.93
CA GLN A 154 18.63 1.36 16.70
C GLN A 154 17.83 1.88 15.53
N LEU A 155 18.56 2.51 14.64
CA LEU A 155 18.23 2.86 13.25
C LEU A 155 17.23 1.89 12.63
N ILE A 156 16.19 2.43 12.01
CA ILE A 156 15.32 1.67 11.11
C ILE A 156 16.16 1.23 9.91
N SER A 157 16.89 0.13 10.10
CA SER A 157 17.46 -0.63 9.01
C SER A 157 16.34 -1.42 8.39
N LEU A 158 16.05 -1.17 7.11
CA LEU A 158 15.17 -2.00 6.30
C LEU A 158 15.76 -3.42 6.23
N ALA A 159 15.41 -4.26 7.19
CA ALA A 159 15.64 -5.70 7.14
C ALA A 159 14.30 -6.39 6.96
N ILE A 160 14.02 -6.77 5.73
CA ILE A 160 12.98 -7.76 5.41
C ILE A 160 13.54 -9.13 5.82
N ALA A 161 13.10 -9.66 6.93
CA ALA A 161 13.29 -11.06 7.26
C ALA A 161 11.96 -11.66 7.74
N PRO A 162 11.55 -12.81 7.20
CA PRO A 162 10.30 -13.45 7.59
C PRO A 162 10.53 -14.45 8.72
N GLU A 163 9.98 -14.20 9.90
CA GLU A 163 9.71 -15.28 10.84
C GLU A 163 8.30 -15.13 11.41
N THR A 164 7.43 -16.06 11.06
CA THR A 164 6.05 -16.14 11.53
C THR A 164 5.96 -17.11 12.69
N PRO A 165 5.44 -16.73 13.89
CA PRO A 165 4.95 -17.69 14.87
C PRO A 165 3.52 -18.11 14.51
N GLY A 166 3.29 -19.41 14.54
CA GLY A 166 2.03 -20.06 14.19
C GLY A 166 0.83 -19.63 15.03
N LEU A 167 -0.21 -19.21 14.38
CA LEU A 167 -1.54 -18.99 14.93
C LEU A 167 -2.33 -20.31 14.99
N ARG A 168 -2.68 -20.73 16.20
CA ARG A 168 -3.64 -21.80 16.48
C ARG A 168 -5.05 -21.31 16.07
N ALA A 169 -5.68 -22.07 15.19
CA ALA A 169 -7.07 -21.87 14.80
C ALA A 169 -8.03 -22.27 15.94
N GLU A 170 -8.75 -21.31 16.49
CA GLU A 170 -9.98 -21.58 17.25
C GLU A 170 -11.19 -21.51 16.32
N LYS A 171 -11.99 -22.59 16.37
CA LYS A 171 -13.22 -22.74 15.58
C LYS A 171 -14.35 -21.95 16.23
N SER A 172 -14.81 -20.87 15.63
CA SER A 172 -16.14 -20.33 15.86
C SER A 172 -17.04 -20.55 14.64
N ARG A 173 -18.16 -21.25 14.90
CA ARG A 173 -19.21 -21.48 13.90
C ARG A 173 -20.11 -20.25 13.84
N GLU A 174 -20.15 -19.56 12.68
CA GLU A 174 -21.27 -18.73 12.35
C GLU A 174 -21.76 -18.97 10.91
N LYS A 175 -23.09 -18.96 10.77
CA LYS A 175 -23.82 -19.34 9.56
C LYS A 175 -23.73 -18.20 8.53
N GLY A 176 -22.94 -18.38 7.49
CA GLY A 176 -22.86 -17.45 6.37
C GLY A 176 -24.02 -17.57 5.39
N ARG A 177 -24.59 -16.45 5.06
CA ARG A 177 -25.64 -16.23 4.04
C ARG A 177 -25.02 -16.37 2.65
N LYS A 178 -25.44 -17.36 1.88
CA LYS A 178 -25.02 -17.58 0.48
C LYS A 178 -25.53 -16.46 -0.42
N VAL A 179 -24.62 -15.66 -0.95
CA VAL A 179 -24.87 -14.84 -2.14
C VAL A 179 -24.42 -15.66 -3.36
N GLN A 180 -25.39 -16.17 -4.13
CA GLN A 180 -25.12 -16.86 -5.38
C GLN A 180 -24.93 -15.85 -6.50
N GLY A 181 -23.66 -15.52 -6.82
CA GLY A 181 -23.30 -14.94 -8.10
C GLY A 181 -22.89 -16.05 -9.07
N LYS A 182 -23.70 -16.34 -10.07
CA LYS A 182 -23.36 -17.25 -11.19
C LYS A 182 -22.35 -16.56 -12.11
N GLY A 183 -21.08 -16.50 -11.74
CA GLY A 183 -19.98 -16.26 -12.66
C GLY A 183 -19.62 -17.57 -13.35
N LYS A 184 -19.52 -17.61 -14.68
CA LYS A 184 -18.95 -18.73 -15.44
C LYS A 184 -17.55 -18.97 -14.89
N GLN A 185 -17.33 -20.11 -14.23
CA GLN A 185 -16.00 -20.56 -13.83
C GLN A 185 -15.20 -20.78 -15.13
N THR A 186 -14.16 -19.98 -15.31
CA THR A 186 -13.14 -20.25 -16.34
C THR A 186 -12.49 -21.60 -15.99
N PRO A 187 -12.37 -22.57 -16.93
CA PRO A 187 -11.68 -23.82 -16.62
C PRO A 187 -10.27 -23.51 -16.13
N GLY A 188 -9.87 -24.09 -15.01
CA GLY A 188 -8.52 -23.94 -14.49
C GLY A 188 -7.47 -24.51 -15.46
N LEU A 189 -6.21 -24.16 -15.25
CA LEU A 189 -5.08 -24.69 -16.01
C LEU A 189 -5.08 -26.21 -16.04
N SER A 190 -4.91 -26.81 -17.24
CA SER A 190 -4.68 -28.26 -17.33
C SER A 190 -3.33 -28.62 -16.68
N LYS A 191 -3.16 -29.89 -16.30
CA LYS A 191 -1.89 -30.39 -15.73
C LYS A 191 -0.70 -30.14 -16.68
N GLU A 192 -0.93 -30.28 -17.99
CA GLU A 192 0.09 -30.06 -19.03
C GLU A 192 0.45 -28.58 -19.13
N GLN A 193 -0.53 -27.69 -19.13
CA GLN A 193 -0.32 -26.24 -19.14
C GLN A 193 0.43 -25.77 -17.89
N LEU A 194 0.04 -26.27 -16.72
CA LEU A 194 0.73 -25.97 -15.48
C LEU A 194 2.18 -26.45 -15.49
N ALA A 195 2.45 -27.65 -16.02
CA ALA A 195 3.81 -28.18 -16.14
C ALA A 195 4.70 -27.34 -17.06
N ILE A 196 4.14 -26.75 -18.12
CA ILE A 196 4.85 -25.81 -19.00
C ILE A 196 5.22 -24.53 -18.24
N LEU A 197 4.25 -23.91 -17.58
CA LEU A 197 4.45 -22.64 -16.87
C LEU A 197 5.40 -22.78 -15.68
N GLN A 198 5.37 -23.94 -15.01
CA GLN A 198 6.30 -24.23 -13.90
C GLN A 198 7.76 -24.26 -14.34
N LYS A 199 8.06 -24.66 -15.56
CA LYS A 199 9.43 -24.67 -16.09
C LYS A 199 10.02 -23.26 -16.27
N TRP A 200 9.18 -22.23 -16.36
CA TRP A 200 9.60 -20.84 -16.54
C TRP A 200 10.06 -20.17 -15.27
N ILE A 201 9.75 -20.75 -14.09
CA ILE A 201 9.89 -20.09 -12.80
C ILE A 201 10.80 -20.88 -11.88
N PHE A 202 11.80 -20.19 -11.29
CA PHE A 202 12.57 -20.74 -10.19
C PHE A 202 11.67 -21.05 -9.00
N THR A 203 11.89 -22.21 -8.36
CA THR A 203 11.13 -22.65 -7.19
C THR A 203 9.61 -22.55 -7.39
N ALA A 204 9.11 -23.03 -8.55
CA ALA A 204 7.70 -23.00 -8.91
C ALA A 204 6.77 -23.65 -7.87
N ASP A 205 7.30 -24.58 -7.05
CA ASP A 205 6.64 -25.20 -5.91
C ASP A 205 6.20 -24.19 -4.84
N LYS A 206 6.89 -23.05 -4.72
CA LYS A 206 6.55 -21.97 -3.77
C LYS A 206 5.42 -21.04 -4.26
N TYR A 207 4.96 -21.20 -5.50
CA TYR A 207 3.96 -20.34 -6.11
C TYR A 207 2.65 -21.08 -6.39
N GLU A 208 1.55 -20.38 -6.22
CA GLU A 208 0.24 -20.73 -6.73
C GLU A 208 0.05 -20.03 -8.09
N PHE A 209 -0.45 -20.78 -9.08
CA PHE A 209 -0.69 -20.26 -10.42
C PHE A 209 -2.17 -19.90 -10.57
N ILE A 210 -2.46 -18.61 -10.62
CA ILE A 210 -3.82 -18.07 -10.66
C ILE A 210 -4.15 -17.66 -12.09
N GLN A 211 -5.12 -18.33 -12.70
CA GLN A 211 -5.64 -17.95 -14.02
C GLN A 211 -6.81 -16.98 -13.86
N LYS A 212 -6.73 -15.84 -14.57
CA LYS A 212 -7.81 -14.86 -14.64
C LYS A 212 -7.96 -14.41 -16.10
N GLY A 213 -9.09 -14.77 -16.72
CA GLY A 213 -9.27 -14.53 -18.15
C GLY A 213 -8.20 -15.25 -18.98
N GLY A 214 -7.56 -14.52 -19.90
CA GLY A 214 -6.47 -15.03 -20.73
C GLY A 214 -5.08 -14.96 -20.12
N ASN A 215 -4.92 -14.57 -18.84
CA ASN A 215 -3.63 -14.37 -18.20
C ASN A 215 -3.44 -15.33 -17.03
N VAL A 216 -2.17 -15.66 -16.75
CA VAL A 216 -1.77 -16.44 -15.58
C VAL A 216 -0.78 -15.63 -14.76
N SER A 217 -1.01 -15.58 -13.45
CA SER A 217 -0.13 -14.96 -12.46
C SER A 217 0.44 -16.00 -11.50
N ALA A 218 1.70 -15.82 -11.10
CA ALA A 218 2.35 -16.56 -10.02
C ALA A 218 2.22 -15.77 -8.72
N PHE A 219 1.60 -16.37 -7.71
CA PHE A 219 1.42 -15.78 -6.38
C PHE A 219 2.12 -16.63 -5.32
N PRO A 220 2.92 -16.04 -4.39
CA PRO A 220 3.61 -16.82 -3.36
C PRO A 220 2.62 -17.54 -2.44
N LYS A 221 2.77 -18.84 -2.26
CA LYS A 221 1.86 -19.68 -1.45
C LYS A 221 1.83 -19.26 0.02
N CYS A 222 2.94 -18.72 0.54
CA CYS A 222 3.01 -18.27 1.94
C CYS A 222 2.06 -17.11 2.27
N TYR A 223 1.56 -16.36 1.25
CA TYR A 223 0.62 -15.24 1.42
C TYR A 223 -0.80 -15.55 0.91
N LEU A 224 -1.14 -16.81 0.71
CA LEU A 224 -2.51 -17.20 0.30
C LEU A 224 -3.58 -16.88 1.36
N PRO A 225 -3.31 -17.00 2.66
CA PRO A 225 -4.26 -16.57 3.68
C PRO A 225 -4.58 -15.06 3.59
N GLU A 226 -3.56 -14.23 3.42
CA GLU A 226 -3.71 -12.77 3.26
C GLU A 226 -4.44 -12.44 1.96
N LEU A 227 -4.12 -13.12 0.86
CA LEU A 227 -4.84 -12.95 -0.39
C LEU A 227 -6.33 -13.29 -0.24
N SER A 228 -6.66 -14.38 0.48
CA SER A 228 -8.03 -14.76 0.74
C SER A 228 -8.79 -13.70 1.55
N ALA A 229 -8.14 -13.13 2.57
CA ALA A 229 -8.69 -12.03 3.37
C ALA A 229 -8.96 -10.79 2.49
N LEU A 230 -7.97 -10.39 1.67
CA LEU A 230 -8.12 -9.28 0.73
C LEU A 230 -9.24 -9.51 -0.29
N GLN A 231 -9.37 -10.73 -0.84
CA GLN A 231 -10.43 -11.09 -1.80
C GLN A 231 -11.83 -11.05 -1.19
N SER A 232 -11.95 -11.29 0.11
CA SER A 232 -13.25 -11.22 0.79
C SER A 232 -13.74 -9.79 1.04
N ALA A 233 -12.82 -8.84 1.14
CA ALA A 233 -13.10 -7.44 1.46
C ALA A 233 -13.03 -6.53 0.22
N LEU A 234 -12.09 -6.77 -0.69
CA LEU A 234 -11.69 -5.81 -1.71
C LEU A 234 -11.92 -6.32 -3.14
N ARG A 235 -12.10 -5.38 -4.05
CA ARG A 235 -12.10 -5.68 -5.49
C ARG A 235 -10.68 -5.83 -6.01
N ILE A 236 -10.19 -7.08 -6.08
CA ILE A 236 -8.86 -7.39 -6.59
C ILE A 236 -8.84 -7.23 -8.12
N VAL A 237 -7.95 -6.38 -8.61
CA VAL A 237 -7.66 -6.20 -10.04
C VAL A 237 -6.62 -7.22 -10.48
N GLN A 238 -5.51 -7.33 -9.73
CA GLN A 238 -4.41 -8.24 -10.01
C GLN A 238 -3.85 -8.81 -8.71
N ALA A 239 -3.46 -10.09 -8.72
CA ALA A 239 -2.75 -10.74 -7.63
C ALA A 239 -1.57 -11.54 -8.18
N GLY A 240 -0.39 -11.31 -7.62
CA GLY A 240 0.85 -11.94 -8.05
C GLY A 240 1.53 -11.25 -9.24
N LEU A 241 2.54 -11.92 -9.75
CA LEU A 241 3.29 -11.53 -10.95
C LEU A 241 2.61 -12.17 -12.17
N GLU A 242 2.21 -11.38 -13.14
CA GLU A 242 1.70 -11.90 -14.42
C GLU A 242 2.85 -12.51 -15.19
N ILE A 243 2.75 -13.81 -15.47
CA ILE A 243 3.83 -14.61 -16.08
C ILE A 243 3.53 -14.98 -17.52
N ALA A 244 2.26 -15.15 -17.87
CA ALA A 244 1.84 -15.61 -19.19
C ALA A 244 0.52 -14.98 -19.62
N GLY A 245 0.41 -14.70 -20.93
CA GLY A 245 -0.84 -14.39 -21.62
C GLY A 245 -1.17 -15.49 -22.64
N GLN A 246 -2.44 -15.80 -22.81
CA GLN A 246 -2.89 -16.78 -23.80
C GLN A 246 -2.95 -16.16 -25.20
N LYS A 247 -2.29 -16.81 -26.17
CA LYS A 247 -2.36 -16.45 -27.59
C LYS A 247 -2.80 -17.66 -28.39
N GLY A 248 -4.07 -17.71 -28.75
CA GLY A 248 -4.66 -18.90 -29.36
C GLY A 248 -4.71 -20.08 -28.37
N LYS A 249 -3.97 -21.17 -28.69
CA LYS A 249 -3.83 -22.34 -27.79
C LYS A 249 -2.59 -22.28 -26.91
N ASP A 250 -1.68 -21.37 -27.18
CA ASP A 250 -0.36 -21.31 -26.56
C ASP A 250 -0.30 -20.26 -25.46
N TRP A 251 0.59 -20.48 -24.49
CA TRP A 251 0.97 -19.50 -23.47
C TRP A 251 2.22 -18.75 -23.94
N VAL A 252 2.16 -17.42 -23.90
CA VAL A 252 3.27 -16.54 -24.24
C VAL A 252 3.74 -15.83 -22.98
N PRO A 253 5.05 -15.82 -22.67
CA PRO A 253 5.56 -15.13 -21.49
C PRO A 253 5.31 -13.63 -21.57
N CYS A 254 4.94 -13.05 -20.41
CA CYS A 254 4.73 -11.61 -20.27
C CYS A 254 6.03 -10.88 -19.96
N HIS A 255 6.12 -9.59 -20.34
CA HIS A 255 7.27 -8.75 -20.03
C HIS A 255 7.58 -8.70 -18.53
N ALA A 256 6.55 -8.71 -17.66
CA ALA A 256 6.72 -8.72 -16.22
C ALA A 256 7.53 -9.94 -15.74
N LEU A 257 7.38 -11.11 -16.36
CA LEU A 257 8.20 -12.28 -16.07
C LEU A 257 9.68 -12.05 -16.45
N ALA A 258 9.92 -11.46 -17.62
CA ALA A 258 11.27 -11.23 -18.13
C ALA A 258 12.11 -10.30 -17.22
N VAL A 259 11.47 -9.31 -16.59
CA VAL A 259 12.15 -8.37 -15.68
C VAL A 259 12.09 -8.80 -14.20
N SER A 260 11.50 -9.96 -13.92
CA SER A 260 11.40 -10.49 -12.57
C SER A 260 12.63 -11.32 -12.20
N GLY A 261 12.97 -11.37 -10.92
CA GLY A 261 14.03 -12.23 -10.41
C GLY A 261 13.66 -13.72 -10.32
N ILE A 262 12.49 -14.14 -10.81
CA ILE A 262 12.01 -15.54 -10.71
C ILE A 262 12.04 -16.30 -12.04
N LEU A 263 12.44 -15.65 -13.14
CA LEU A 263 12.57 -16.28 -14.44
C LEU A 263 13.74 -17.28 -14.48
N VAL A 264 13.51 -18.46 -15.02
CA VAL A 264 14.58 -19.40 -15.41
C VAL A 264 15.14 -18.95 -16.74
N SER A 265 16.42 -18.51 -16.78
CA SER A 265 17.07 -17.91 -17.97
C SER A 265 17.05 -18.83 -19.19
N ASP A 266 17.17 -20.15 -18.99
CA ASP A 266 17.24 -21.14 -20.05
C ASP A 266 15.87 -21.76 -20.40
N ALA A 267 14.77 -21.18 -19.87
CA ALA A 267 13.41 -21.67 -20.11
C ALA A 267 12.92 -21.40 -21.56
N PHE A 268 13.58 -20.47 -22.26
CA PHE A 268 13.23 -20.05 -23.61
C PHE A 268 14.45 -20.19 -24.51
N PRO A 269 14.27 -20.67 -25.76
CA PRO A 269 15.35 -20.78 -26.74
C PRO A 269 15.90 -19.43 -27.19
#